data_d7ab39e4ea406dc213feb8e2c9254979
#
_entry.id   d7ab39e4ea406dc213feb8e2c9254979
#
_cell.length_a   1.000
_cell.length_b   1.000
_cell.length_c   1.000
_cell.angle_alpha   90.00
_cell.angle_beta   90.00
_cell.angle_gamma   90.00
#
_symmetry.space_group_name_H-M   'P 1'
#
loop_
_entity.id
_entity.type
_entity.pdbx_description
1 polymer ?
#
loop_
_entity_poly.entity_id
_entity_poly.type
_entity_poly.pdbx_seq_one_letter_code
_entity_poly.pdbx_strand_id
1 'polypeptide(L)'
;QIRKTIVRVGLNPNDKRSFKKYSLGMKQRIVIAQAIMEKPDILMLDEPTNALDEEGIEQIRKIIKEERERGAIVLIASHNKEDIEVLADKVFSISNGMLKESEE
;
A
#
# COMPACT_ATOMS: atom_id res chain seq x y z
N GLN A 1 -6.80 6.80 17.19
CA GLN A 1 -5.84 6.47 16.15
C GLN A 1 -6.33 5.39 15.21
N ILE A 2 -6.85 4.28 15.77
CA ILE A 2 -7.36 3.18 14.95
C ILE A 2 -8.47 3.67 14.03
N ARG A 3 -9.43 4.43 14.56
CA ARG A 3 -10.54 4.94 13.75
C ARG A 3 -10.05 5.87 12.63
N LYS A 4 -9.10 6.73 12.92
CA LYS A 4 -8.55 7.64 11.92
C LYS A 4 -7.85 6.87 10.80
N THR A 5 -7.11 5.84 11.16
CA THR A 5 -6.41 5.02 10.18
C THR A 5 -7.38 4.25 9.31
N ILE A 6 -8.43 3.69 9.89
CA ILE A 6 -9.48 2.97 9.15
C ILE A 6 -10.14 3.90 8.13
N VAL A 7 -10.49 5.11 8.53
CA VAL A 7 -11.07 6.10 7.62
C VAL A 7 -10.06 6.48 6.52
N ARG A 8 -8.80 6.65 6.90
CA ARG A 8 -7.75 7.06 5.96
C ARG A 8 -7.58 6.05 4.82
N VAL A 9 -7.73 4.76 5.09
CA VAL A 9 -7.62 3.74 4.04
C VAL A 9 -8.95 3.50 3.31
N GLY A 10 -9.97 4.29 3.60
CA GLY A 10 -11.23 4.25 2.87
C GLY A 10 -12.24 3.26 3.41
N LEU A 11 -12.12 2.86 4.67
CA LEU A 11 -13.05 1.93 5.29
C LEU A 11 -13.94 2.66 6.30
N ASN A 12 -15.08 2.03 6.61
CA ASN A 12 -16.02 2.54 7.59
C ASN A 12 -15.70 1.92 8.96
N PRO A 13 -15.27 2.71 9.96
CA PRO A 13 -14.92 2.16 11.26
C PRO A 13 -16.11 1.58 12.02
N ASN A 14 -17.34 1.88 11.56
CA ASN A 14 -18.55 1.37 12.18
C ASN A 14 -19.09 0.12 11.48
N ASP A 15 -18.38 -0.40 10.48
CA ASP A 15 -18.79 -1.59 9.76
C ASP A 15 -18.69 -2.79 10.68
N LYS A 16 -19.81 -3.49 10.87
CA LYS A 16 -19.90 -4.62 11.80
C LYS A 16 -19.78 -5.98 11.13
N ARG A 17 -19.52 -5.99 9.83
CA ARG A 17 -19.33 -7.26 9.13
C ARG A 17 -18.06 -7.93 9.65
N SER A 18 -18.08 -9.27 9.70
CA SER A 18 -16.88 -10.00 10.08
C SER A 18 -15.82 -9.86 8.98
N PHE A 19 -14.56 -9.99 9.36
CA PHE A 19 -13.45 -9.92 8.40
C PHE A 19 -13.64 -10.90 7.24
N LYS A 20 -14.22 -12.06 7.52
CA LYS A 20 -14.46 -13.08 6.48
C LYS A 20 -15.42 -12.60 5.39
N LYS A 21 -16.29 -11.66 5.70
CA LYS A 21 -17.26 -11.12 4.75
C LYS A 21 -16.73 -9.92 3.98
N TYR A 22 -15.53 -9.47 4.30
CA TYR A 22 -14.94 -8.36 3.59
C TYR A 22 -14.48 -8.80 2.20
N SER A 23 -14.63 -7.89 1.24
CA SER A 23 -14.07 -8.12 -0.10
C SER A 23 -12.55 -8.17 -0.03
N LEU A 24 -11.93 -8.68 -1.08
CA LEU A 24 -10.46 -8.72 -1.16
C LEU A 24 -9.87 -7.30 -1.04
N GLY A 25 -10.51 -6.31 -1.69
CA GLY A 25 -10.06 -4.92 -1.59
C GLY A 25 -10.17 -4.37 -0.17
N MET A 26 -11.24 -4.73 0.56
CA MET A 26 -11.38 -4.32 1.95
C MET A 26 -10.30 -4.95 2.83
N LYS A 27 -9.99 -6.21 2.59
CA LYS A 27 -8.92 -6.90 3.33
C LYS A 27 -7.57 -6.25 3.06
N GLN A 28 -7.34 -5.86 1.82
CA GLN A 28 -6.11 -5.17 1.43
C GLN A 28 -5.97 -3.84 2.17
N ARG A 29 -7.06 -3.09 2.27
CA ARG A 29 -7.05 -1.82 3.00
C ARG A 29 -6.77 -2.01 4.49
N ILE A 30 -7.27 -3.08 5.09
CA ILE A 30 -7.00 -3.41 6.49
C ILE A 30 -5.51 -3.70 6.69
N VAL A 31 -4.91 -4.46 5.78
CA VAL A 31 -3.48 -4.80 5.84
C VAL A 31 -2.64 -3.51 5.80
N ILE A 32 -2.99 -2.60 4.89
CA ILE A 32 -2.27 -1.32 4.77
C ILE A 32 -2.47 -0.48 6.03
N ALA A 33 -3.70 -0.44 6.57
CA ALA A 33 -3.98 0.28 7.80
C ALA A 33 -3.10 -0.21 8.95
N GLN A 34 -2.97 -1.52 9.09
CA GLN A 34 -2.10 -2.10 10.12
C GLN A 34 -0.65 -1.69 9.92
N ALA A 35 -0.20 -1.69 8.67
CA ALA A 35 1.19 -1.37 8.37
C ALA A 35 1.54 0.08 8.70
N ILE A 36 0.63 1.02 8.49
CA ILE A 36 0.92 2.45 8.69
C ILE A 36 0.56 2.97 10.08
N MET A 37 -0.22 2.22 10.84
CA MET A 37 -0.76 2.70 12.11
C MET A 37 0.30 3.09 13.12
N GLU A 38 1.39 2.37 13.17
CA GLU A 38 2.46 2.64 14.13
C GLU A 38 3.53 3.58 13.58
N LYS A 39 3.29 4.18 12.43
CA LYS A 39 4.19 5.13 11.78
C LYS A 39 5.62 4.58 11.66
N PRO A 40 5.79 3.45 10.98
CA PRO A 40 7.11 2.81 10.89
C PRO A 40 8.11 3.64 10.10
N ASP A 41 9.38 3.46 10.40
CA ASP A 41 10.45 4.09 9.62
C ASP A 41 10.64 3.38 8.28
N ILE A 42 10.35 2.09 8.25
CA ILE A 42 10.41 1.30 7.02
C ILE A 42 9.04 0.66 6.81
N LEU A 43 8.41 1.00 5.69
CA LEU A 43 7.10 0.47 5.34
C LEU A 43 7.26 -0.49 4.18
N MET A 44 6.85 -1.74 4.36
CA MET A 44 6.94 -2.77 3.32
C MET A 44 5.54 -3.16 2.87
N LEU A 45 5.28 -3.03 1.58
CA LEU A 45 3.98 -3.33 1.00
C LEU A 45 4.13 -4.29 -0.17
N ASP A 46 3.25 -5.29 -0.24
CA ASP A 46 3.23 -6.28 -1.31
C ASP A 46 1.96 -6.09 -2.12
N GLU A 47 2.13 -5.73 -3.39
CA GLU A 47 1.01 -5.50 -4.31
C GLU A 47 -0.08 -4.61 -3.69
N PRO A 48 0.27 -3.38 -3.24
CA PRO A 48 -0.64 -2.59 -2.40
C PRO A 48 -1.94 -2.16 -3.07
N THR A 49 -1.99 -2.06 -4.39
CA THR A 49 -3.21 -1.66 -5.08
C THR A 49 -3.99 -2.83 -5.68
N ASN A 50 -3.53 -4.05 -5.44
CA ASN A 50 -4.20 -5.24 -5.96
C ASN A 50 -5.62 -5.33 -5.45
N ALA A 51 -6.54 -5.70 -6.34
CA ALA A 51 -7.98 -5.88 -6.01
C ALA A 51 -8.73 -4.60 -5.65
N LEU A 52 -8.16 -3.43 -5.94
CA LEU A 52 -8.82 -2.15 -5.71
C LEU A 52 -9.35 -1.57 -7.02
N ASP A 53 -10.44 -0.80 -6.92
CA ASP A 53 -10.96 -0.04 -8.05
C ASP A 53 -10.11 1.23 -8.23
N GLU A 54 -10.43 2.02 -9.26
CA GLU A 54 -9.67 3.22 -9.56
C GLU A 54 -9.59 4.19 -8.39
N GLU A 55 -10.70 4.39 -7.72
CA GLU A 55 -10.73 5.29 -6.56
C GLU A 55 -9.86 4.76 -5.42
N GLY A 56 -9.93 3.46 -5.17
CA GLY A 56 -9.13 2.83 -4.14
C GLY A 56 -7.63 2.90 -4.46
N ILE A 57 -7.28 2.71 -5.72
CA ILE A 57 -5.89 2.82 -6.17
C ILE A 57 -5.35 4.23 -5.89
N GLU A 58 -6.12 5.25 -6.23
CA GLU A 58 -5.72 6.63 -5.99
C GLU A 58 -5.54 6.92 -4.51
N GLN A 59 -6.46 6.43 -3.67
CA GLN A 59 -6.37 6.59 -2.23
C GLN A 59 -5.10 5.97 -1.66
N ILE A 60 -4.81 4.76 -2.05
CA ILE A 60 -3.64 4.04 -1.53
C ILE A 60 -2.34 4.68 -2.02
N ARG A 61 -2.30 5.09 -3.29
CA ARG A 61 -1.12 5.80 -3.81
C ARG A 61 -0.85 7.10 -3.06
N LYS A 62 -1.91 7.82 -2.72
CA LYS A 62 -1.79 9.05 -1.94
C LYS A 62 -1.21 8.76 -0.56
N ILE A 63 -1.69 7.72 0.10
CA ILE A 63 -1.21 7.33 1.42
C ILE A 63 0.28 6.97 1.37
N ILE A 64 0.69 6.21 0.35
CA ILE A 64 2.08 5.82 0.18
C ILE A 64 2.98 7.05 0.03
N LYS A 65 2.54 8.01 -0.78
CA LYS A 65 3.29 9.25 -0.96
C LYS A 65 3.39 10.05 0.33
N GLU A 66 2.31 10.08 1.10
CA GLU A 66 2.29 10.77 2.39
C GLU A 66 3.24 10.13 3.39
N GLU A 67 3.29 8.80 3.41
CA GLU A 67 4.22 8.09 4.30
C GLU A 67 5.67 8.38 3.90
N ARG A 68 5.96 8.43 2.62
CA ARG A 68 7.28 8.78 2.13
C ARG A 68 7.64 10.23 2.51
N GLU A 69 6.71 11.15 2.38
CA GLU A 69 6.93 12.54 2.75
C GLU A 69 7.16 12.72 4.24
N ARG A 70 6.56 11.86 5.05
CA ARG A 70 6.79 11.83 6.49
C ARG A 70 8.22 11.40 6.83
N GLY A 71 8.92 10.80 5.89
CA GLY A 71 10.28 10.33 6.09
C GLY A 71 10.44 8.82 6.13
N ALA A 72 9.38 8.07 5.92
CA ALA A 72 9.48 6.61 5.87
C ALA A 72 10.17 6.15 4.60
N ILE A 73 10.93 5.08 4.71
CA ILE A 73 11.43 4.36 3.54
C ILE A 73 10.36 3.38 3.14
N VAL A 74 9.85 3.50 1.91
CA VAL A 74 8.77 2.63 1.44
C VAL A 74 9.31 1.64 0.43
N LEU A 75 9.15 0.36 0.75
CA LEU A 75 9.53 -0.74 -0.15
C LEU A 75 8.26 -1.39 -0.68
N ILE A 76 8.14 -1.45 -1.99
CA ILE A 76 6.95 -2.00 -2.63
C ILE A 76 7.36 -3.14 -3.56
N ALA A 77 6.77 -4.31 -3.34
CA ALA A 77 6.88 -5.43 -4.27
C ALA A 77 5.66 -5.38 -5.19
N SER A 78 5.85 -5.22 -6.47
CA SER A 78 4.73 -5.05 -7.39
C SER A 78 5.08 -5.49 -8.80
N HIS A 79 4.07 -6.04 -9.49
CA HIS A 79 4.13 -6.30 -10.92
C HIS A 79 3.33 -5.25 -11.69
N ASN A 80 2.75 -4.30 -11.00
CA ASN A 80 1.94 -3.25 -11.62
C ASN A 80 2.83 -2.12 -12.10
N LYS A 81 2.97 -2.03 -13.41
CA LYS A 81 3.87 -1.03 -14.01
C LYS A 81 3.46 0.41 -13.71
N GLU A 82 2.15 0.68 -13.63
CA GLU A 82 1.66 1.99 -13.30
C GLU A 82 2.03 2.42 -11.89
N ASP A 83 1.89 1.51 -10.93
CA ASP A 83 2.31 1.79 -9.56
C ASP A 83 3.78 2.12 -9.49
N ILE A 84 4.57 1.36 -10.22
CA ILE A 84 6.02 1.55 -10.24
C ILE A 84 6.35 2.94 -10.81
N GLU A 85 5.72 3.31 -11.92
CA GLU A 85 5.95 4.63 -12.53
C GLU A 85 5.54 5.77 -11.63
N VAL A 86 4.41 5.65 -10.96
CA VAL A 86 3.86 6.73 -10.14
C VAL A 86 4.56 6.86 -8.79
N LEU A 87 4.96 5.74 -8.20
CA LEU A 87 5.40 5.72 -6.81
C LEU A 87 6.91 5.57 -6.61
N ALA A 88 7.61 4.92 -7.52
CA ALA A 88 8.98 4.54 -7.28
C ALA A 88 9.98 5.64 -7.60
N ASP A 89 10.96 5.83 -6.72
CA ASP A 89 12.13 6.66 -6.98
C ASP A 89 13.25 5.81 -7.57
N LYS A 90 13.33 4.56 -7.14
CA LYS A 90 14.29 3.58 -7.63
C LYS A 90 13.59 2.26 -7.84
N VAL A 91 13.96 1.56 -8.89
CA VAL A 91 13.36 0.27 -9.22
C VAL A 91 14.42 -0.81 -9.27
N PHE A 92 14.15 -1.90 -8.57
CA PHE A 92 15.00 -3.09 -8.59
C PHE A 92 14.20 -4.25 -9.15
N SER A 93 14.79 -5.03 -10.02
CA SER A 93 14.14 -6.24 -10.50
C SER A 93 14.91 -7.45 -10.00
N ILE A 94 14.18 -8.54 -9.75
CA ILE A 94 14.78 -9.80 -9.33
C ILE A 94 14.61 -10.77 -10.49
N SER A 95 15.72 -11.27 -11.00
CA SER A 95 15.72 -12.21 -12.09
C SER A 95 16.75 -13.29 -11.78
N ASN A 96 16.33 -14.55 -11.89
CA ASN A 96 17.20 -15.70 -11.60
C ASN A 96 17.88 -15.60 -10.25
N GLY A 97 17.15 -15.07 -9.25
CA GLY A 97 17.69 -14.94 -7.91
C GLY A 97 18.62 -13.75 -7.70
N MET A 98 18.78 -12.90 -8.70
CA MET A 98 19.67 -11.73 -8.60
C MET A 98 18.87 -10.44 -8.58
N LEU A 99 19.27 -9.53 -7.70
CA LEU A 99 18.66 -8.22 -7.57
C LEU A 99 19.42 -7.23 -8.45
N LYS A 100 18.69 -6.53 -9.32
CA LYS A 100 19.28 -5.55 -10.23
C LYS A 100 18.51 -4.25 -10.17
N GLU A 101 19.24 -3.14 -10.13
CA GLU A 101 18.60 -1.84 -10.25
C GLU A 101 18.20 -1.61 -11.71
N SER A 102 16.95 -1.21 -11.91
CA SER A 102 16.44 -0.93 -13.24
C SER A 102 16.76 0.50 -13.63
N GLU A 103 17.06 0.70 -14.91
CA GLU A 103 17.36 2.03 -15.44
C GLU A 103 16.12 2.75 -15.94
N GLU A 104 15.01 2.50 -15.43
CA GLU A 104 13.77 3.04 -15.92
C GLU A 104 13.48 4.49 -15.59
#